data_d96aec384e286c0405eb36a5a9f044d7
#
_entry.id   d96aec384e286c0405eb36a5a9f044d7
#
_cell.length_a   1.000
_cell.length_b   1.000
_cell.length_c   1.000
_cell.angle_alpha   90.00
_cell.angle_beta   90.00
_cell.angle_gamma   90.00
#
_symmetry.space_group_name_H-M   'P 1'
#
loop_
_entity.id
_entity.type
_entity.pdbx_description
1 polymer ?
#
loop_
_entity_poly.entity_id
_entity_poly.type
_entity_poly.pdbx_seq_one_letter_code
_entity_poly.pdbx_strand_id
1 'polypeptide(L)'
;PVTGAISNYGTWKAKGGDTTIDAVTTPNKPGYVASVAKSTARENVKATDKDSEETIIYRKLGSYVPVIPEGVTPPAGTDLTPKPYENPTNEDPTKPGTPTETPVVPYIPGTTPVGPDGKPLTPKDPNDPTKGYEVPKVPEDPTQNTTITYVKDGSQVALVHFIKEDGTAVHVSVAEAGDTGKA
;
A
#
# COMPACT_ATOMS: atom_id res chain seq x y z
N PRO A 1 -4.12 -14.36 -10.95
CA PRO A 1 -4.44 -13.59 -12.14
C PRO A 1 -5.93 -13.26 -12.16
N VAL A 2 -6.25 -11.96 -12.15
CA VAL A 2 -7.64 -11.53 -12.33
C VAL A 2 -7.87 -11.51 -13.83
N THR A 3 -8.57 -12.49 -14.35
CA THR A 3 -9.06 -12.47 -15.73
C THR A 3 -10.20 -11.47 -15.79
N GLY A 4 -9.88 -10.21 -16.10
CA GLY A 4 -10.88 -9.21 -16.42
C GLY A 4 -11.37 -9.43 -17.85
N ALA A 5 -12.69 -9.61 -18.04
CA ALA A 5 -13.27 -9.55 -19.37
C ALA A 5 -13.01 -8.14 -19.95
N ILE A 6 -12.54 -8.06 -21.18
CA ILE A 6 -12.39 -6.79 -21.89
C ILE A 6 -13.82 -6.30 -22.19
N SER A 7 -14.22 -5.20 -21.53
CA SER A 7 -15.58 -4.66 -21.66
C SER A 7 -15.75 -3.59 -22.73
N ASN A 8 -14.64 -3.07 -23.31
CA ASN A 8 -14.68 -2.07 -24.36
C ASN A 8 -13.50 -2.24 -25.33
N TYR A 9 -13.84 -2.44 -26.58
CA TYR A 9 -12.90 -2.27 -27.68
C TYR A 9 -13.09 -0.86 -28.26
N GLY A 10 -12.06 -0.04 -28.20
CA GLY A 10 -12.05 1.23 -28.93
C GLY A 10 -12.17 0.96 -30.42
N THR A 11 -12.99 1.73 -31.13
CA THR A 11 -13.07 1.64 -32.58
C THR A 11 -11.82 2.26 -33.18
N TRP A 12 -11.05 1.48 -33.94
CA TRP A 12 -9.94 1.99 -34.73
C TRP A 12 -10.48 2.98 -35.75
N LYS A 13 -10.12 4.24 -35.62
CA LYS A 13 -10.33 5.24 -36.67
C LYS A 13 -8.98 5.50 -37.33
N ALA A 14 -8.80 5.05 -38.53
CA ALA A 14 -7.70 5.51 -39.37
C ALA A 14 -7.87 7.02 -39.55
N LYS A 15 -7.08 7.80 -38.86
CA LYS A 15 -6.94 9.24 -39.13
C LYS A 15 -6.00 9.37 -40.31
N GLY A 16 -6.50 9.79 -41.44
CA GLY A 16 -5.74 9.83 -42.70
C GLY A 16 -4.36 10.46 -42.51
N GLY A 17 -3.31 9.69 -42.74
CA GLY A 17 -1.91 10.10 -42.63
C GLY A 17 -1.31 10.07 -41.21
N ASP A 18 -2.09 9.78 -40.17
CA ASP A 18 -1.56 9.68 -38.81
C ASP A 18 -1.09 8.26 -38.52
N THR A 19 0.20 8.13 -38.24
CA THR A 19 0.88 6.86 -37.97
C THR A 19 1.17 6.63 -36.50
N THR A 20 0.51 7.39 -35.63
CA THR A 20 0.72 7.34 -34.19
C THR A 20 -0.45 6.65 -33.50
N ILE A 21 -0.15 5.75 -32.57
CA ILE A 21 -1.09 5.21 -31.60
C ILE A 21 -0.76 5.85 -30.25
N ASP A 22 -1.67 6.68 -29.75
CA ASP A 22 -1.47 7.37 -28.48
C ASP A 22 -1.49 6.40 -27.30
N ALA A 23 -0.73 6.75 -26.25
CA ALA A 23 -0.79 6.02 -24.98
C ALA A 23 -2.18 6.11 -24.36
N VAL A 24 -2.71 4.99 -23.92
CA VAL A 24 -3.99 4.90 -23.20
C VAL A 24 -3.72 4.99 -21.71
N THR A 25 -4.40 5.91 -21.01
CA THR A 25 -4.32 6.03 -19.56
C THR A 25 -4.91 4.79 -18.89
N THR A 26 -4.15 4.21 -17.98
CA THR A 26 -4.58 3.06 -17.18
C THR A 26 -5.69 3.47 -16.22
N PRO A 27 -6.87 2.84 -16.24
CA PRO A 27 -7.93 3.14 -15.30
C PRO A 27 -7.50 2.83 -13.86
N ASN A 28 -7.90 3.68 -12.92
CA ASN A 28 -7.75 3.38 -11.51
C ASN A 28 -8.75 2.29 -11.09
N LYS A 29 -8.28 1.26 -10.38
CA LYS A 29 -9.11 0.16 -9.87
C LYS A 29 -9.00 0.11 -8.34
N PRO A 30 -10.09 0.41 -7.61
CA PRO A 30 -10.08 0.39 -6.14
C PRO A 30 -9.54 -0.92 -5.57
N GLY A 31 -8.63 -0.83 -4.60
CA GLY A 31 -8.01 -1.99 -3.95
C GLY A 31 -6.89 -2.67 -4.75
N TYR A 32 -6.48 -2.10 -5.88
CA TYR A 32 -5.41 -2.64 -6.73
C TYR A 32 -4.44 -1.56 -7.17
N VAL A 33 -3.20 -1.94 -7.38
CA VAL A 33 -2.15 -1.13 -8.00
C VAL A 33 -1.88 -1.65 -9.40
N ALA A 34 -1.81 -0.74 -10.38
CA ALA A 34 -1.48 -1.08 -11.76
C ALA A 34 0.03 -1.16 -11.97
N SER A 35 0.48 -1.97 -12.91
CA SER A 35 1.90 -2.10 -13.29
C SER A 35 2.45 -0.85 -13.98
N VAL A 36 1.61 -0.12 -14.71
CA VAL A 36 1.99 1.11 -15.43
C VAL A 36 0.83 2.11 -15.41
N ALA A 37 1.15 3.41 -15.44
CA ALA A 37 0.16 4.48 -15.45
C ALA A 37 -0.48 4.69 -16.84
N LYS A 38 0.22 4.32 -17.90
CA LYS A 38 -0.26 4.42 -19.30
C LYS A 38 0.35 3.30 -20.12
N SER A 39 -0.38 2.89 -21.17
CA SER A 39 0.18 2.02 -22.20
C SER A 39 1.30 2.71 -22.97
N THR A 40 2.08 1.94 -23.71
CA THR A 40 3.13 2.45 -24.58
C THR A 40 2.53 3.13 -25.82
N ALA A 41 2.87 4.39 -26.07
CA ALA A 41 2.57 5.03 -27.35
C ALA A 41 3.41 4.41 -28.47
N ARG A 42 2.89 4.35 -29.69
CA ARG A 42 3.61 3.84 -30.87
C ARG A 42 3.58 4.88 -31.98
N GLU A 43 4.74 5.15 -32.50
CA GLU A 43 4.91 6.08 -33.63
C GLU A 43 5.27 5.33 -34.95
N ASN A 44 5.04 5.95 -36.06
CA ASN A 44 5.36 5.43 -37.38
C ASN A 44 4.72 4.05 -37.68
N VAL A 45 3.53 3.81 -37.19
CA VAL A 45 2.76 2.57 -37.40
C VAL A 45 2.34 2.47 -38.86
N LYS A 46 2.61 1.34 -39.50
CA LYS A 46 2.27 1.07 -40.91
C LYS A 46 1.15 0.04 -40.99
N ALA A 47 0.39 0.09 -42.08
CA ALA A 47 -0.68 -0.89 -42.31
C ALA A 47 -0.16 -2.34 -42.47
N THR A 48 1.14 -2.51 -42.71
CA THR A 48 1.81 -3.81 -42.79
C THR A 48 2.37 -4.31 -41.47
N ASP A 49 2.31 -3.49 -40.42
CA ASP A 49 2.78 -3.91 -39.10
C ASP A 49 1.84 -4.96 -38.52
N LYS A 50 2.41 -5.85 -37.73
CA LYS A 50 1.61 -6.84 -37.01
C LYS A 50 0.84 -6.16 -35.88
N ASP A 51 -0.34 -6.71 -35.55
CA ASP A 51 -1.08 -6.34 -34.36
C ASP A 51 -0.21 -6.49 -33.13
N SER A 52 -0.39 -5.60 -32.16
CA SER A 52 0.34 -5.62 -30.92
C SER A 52 -0.63 -5.65 -29.73
N GLU A 53 -0.23 -6.38 -28.72
CA GLU A 53 -0.94 -6.47 -27.45
C GLU A 53 -0.05 -5.97 -26.33
N GLU A 54 -0.61 -5.20 -25.42
CA GLU A 54 0.04 -4.80 -24.17
C GLU A 54 -0.86 -5.16 -23.01
N THR A 55 -0.32 -5.91 -22.05
CA THR A 55 -1.06 -6.35 -20.85
C THR A 55 -0.69 -5.49 -19.65
N ILE A 56 -1.67 -4.82 -19.07
CA ILE A 56 -1.52 -4.06 -17.82
C ILE A 56 -1.99 -4.94 -16.68
N ILE A 57 -1.09 -5.22 -15.75
CA ILE A 57 -1.34 -6.11 -14.62
C ILE A 57 -1.75 -5.29 -13.41
N TYR A 58 -2.86 -5.70 -12.77
CA TYR A 58 -3.29 -5.16 -11.49
C TYR A 58 -2.97 -6.15 -10.39
N ARG A 59 -2.32 -5.68 -9.31
CA ARG A 59 -2.03 -6.44 -8.11
C ARG A 59 -2.84 -5.90 -6.94
N LYS A 60 -3.32 -6.80 -6.07
CA LYS A 60 -4.08 -6.40 -4.88
C LYS A 60 -3.19 -5.60 -3.94
N LEU A 61 -3.73 -4.50 -3.40
CA LEU A 61 -3.07 -3.68 -2.39
C LEU A 61 -2.95 -4.41 -1.06
N GLY A 62 -1.88 -4.15 -0.35
CA GLY A 62 -1.70 -4.48 1.05
C GLY A 62 -2.49 -3.55 1.98
N SER A 63 -2.25 -3.68 3.29
CA SER A 63 -2.98 -2.98 4.34
C SER A 63 -2.05 -2.60 5.48
N TYR A 64 -2.45 -1.60 6.27
CA TYR A 64 -1.95 -1.41 7.62
C TYR A 64 -2.59 -2.46 8.54
N VAL A 65 -1.78 -3.25 9.20
CA VAL A 65 -2.21 -4.38 10.03
C VAL A 65 -1.81 -4.13 11.48
N PRO A 66 -2.76 -3.83 12.39
CA PRO A 66 -2.45 -3.67 13.80
C PRO A 66 -2.17 -5.02 14.45
N VAL A 67 -1.11 -5.06 15.26
CA VAL A 67 -0.74 -6.21 16.10
C VAL A 67 -0.75 -5.77 17.56
N ILE A 68 -1.55 -6.44 18.37
CA ILE A 68 -1.73 -6.11 19.78
C ILE A 68 -0.96 -7.10 20.63
N PRO A 69 -0.18 -6.64 21.64
CA PRO A 69 0.59 -7.53 22.49
C PRO A 69 -0.32 -8.33 23.44
N GLU A 70 0.12 -9.51 23.80
CA GLU A 70 -0.59 -10.36 24.76
C GLU A 70 -0.86 -9.63 26.08
N GLY A 71 -2.06 -9.82 26.62
CA GLY A 71 -2.49 -9.21 27.89
C GLY A 71 -2.88 -7.73 27.79
N VAL A 72 -2.94 -7.15 26.59
CA VAL A 72 -3.54 -5.83 26.35
C VAL A 72 -4.95 -6.01 25.82
N THR A 73 -5.92 -5.38 26.47
CA THR A 73 -7.31 -5.35 26.01
C THR A 73 -7.63 -3.95 25.47
N PRO A 74 -7.84 -3.80 24.17
CA PRO A 74 -8.25 -2.53 23.58
C PRO A 74 -9.60 -2.06 24.16
N PRO A 75 -9.85 -0.75 24.24
CA PRO A 75 -11.15 -0.22 24.62
C PRO A 75 -12.28 -0.76 23.74
N ALA A 76 -13.46 -0.92 24.31
CA ALA A 76 -14.64 -1.37 23.56
C ALA A 76 -14.90 -0.41 22.38
N GLY A 77 -15.15 -0.98 21.19
CA GLY A 77 -15.38 -0.21 19.96
C GLY A 77 -14.12 0.24 19.23
N THR A 78 -12.91 -0.12 19.70
CA THR A 78 -11.68 0.13 18.95
C THR A 78 -11.67 -0.72 17.68
N ASP A 79 -11.59 -0.07 16.53
CA ASP A 79 -11.51 -0.77 15.23
C ASP A 79 -10.04 -1.15 14.94
N LEU A 80 -9.77 -2.44 14.98
CA LEU A 80 -8.46 -3.06 14.72
C LEU A 80 -8.45 -3.85 13.42
N THR A 81 -9.45 -3.68 12.57
CA THR A 81 -9.46 -4.33 11.26
C THR A 81 -8.33 -3.77 10.38
N PRO A 82 -7.65 -4.62 9.61
CA PRO A 82 -6.65 -4.13 8.65
C PRO A 82 -7.25 -3.09 7.71
N LYS A 83 -6.55 -1.95 7.55
CA LYS A 83 -6.96 -0.84 6.68
C LYS A 83 -6.20 -0.91 5.37
N PRO A 84 -6.84 -1.26 4.24
CA PRO A 84 -6.19 -1.32 2.94
C PRO A 84 -5.62 0.04 2.53
N TYR A 85 -4.49 0.04 1.81
CA TYR A 85 -4.05 1.24 1.12
C TYR A 85 -5.11 1.67 0.10
N GLU A 86 -5.22 2.95 -0.14
CA GLU A 86 -6.22 3.51 -1.04
C GLU A 86 -5.60 3.99 -2.35
N ASN A 87 -6.39 3.86 -3.43
CA ASN A 87 -6.10 4.51 -4.68
C ASN A 87 -6.89 5.81 -4.71
N PRO A 88 -6.23 6.98 -4.59
CA PRO A 88 -6.90 8.26 -4.75
C PRO A 88 -7.58 8.34 -6.11
N THR A 89 -8.81 8.85 -6.14
CA THR A 89 -9.55 9.04 -7.38
C THR A 89 -8.83 10.09 -8.24
N ASN A 90 -8.60 9.80 -9.51
CA ASN A 90 -7.93 10.66 -10.49
C ASN A 90 -6.41 10.85 -10.31
N GLU A 91 -5.76 10.04 -9.50
CA GLU A 91 -4.30 10.03 -9.38
C GLU A 91 -3.66 8.85 -10.14
N ASP A 92 -2.34 8.77 -10.05
CA ASP A 92 -1.55 7.73 -10.69
C ASP A 92 -1.93 6.33 -10.17
N PRO A 93 -2.50 5.44 -10.99
CA PRO A 93 -2.94 4.11 -10.56
C PRO A 93 -1.79 3.21 -10.10
N THR A 94 -0.54 3.63 -10.27
CA THR A 94 0.66 2.92 -9.81
C THR A 94 1.09 3.36 -8.41
N LYS A 95 0.49 4.43 -7.85
CA LYS A 95 0.91 5.04 -6.58
C LYS A 95 -0.25 5.18 -5.60
N PRO A 96 -0.60 4.10 -4.88
CA PRO A 96 -1.60 4.17 -3.83
C PRO A 96 -1.11 5.03 -2.65
N GLY A 97 -2.06 5.60 -1.94
CA GLY A 97 -1.85 6.41 -0.75
C GLY A 97 -2.36 5.77 0.54
N THR A 98 -2.28 6.53 1.62
CA THR A 98 -2.82 6.14 2.91
C THR A 98 -4.35 6.19 2.92
N PRO A 99 -5.04 5.31 3.70
CA PRO A 99 -6.49 5.35 3.84
C PRO A 99 -6.97 6.69 4.40
N THR A 100 -8.12 7.14 3.93
CA THR A 100 -8.77 8.38 4.40
C THR A 100 -9.56 8.18 5.69
N GLU A 101 -9.93 6.95 6.02
CA GLU A 101 -10.57 6.62 7.31
C GLU A 101 -9.69 7.00 8.50
N THR A 102 -10.32 7.57 9.53
CA THR A 102 -9.61 7.98 10.75
C THR A 102 -10.31 7.50 12.01
N PRO A 103 -9.54 7.06 13.00
CA PRO A 103 -8.10 6.82 12.98
C PRO A 103 -7.75 5.49 12.29
N VAL A 104 -6.76 5.48 11.39
CA VAL A 104 -6.20 4.24 10.82
C VAL A 104 -5.43 3.47 11.88
N VAL A 105 -4.74 4.19 12.76
CA VAL A 105 -4.02 3.65 13.93
C VAL A 105 -4.66 4.25 15.18
N PRO A 106 -5.59 3.53 15.83
CA PRO A 106 -6.29 4.03 17.02
C PRO A 106 -5.38 4.08 18.25
N TYR A 107 -5.77 4.90 19.23
CA TYR A 107 -5.12 4.94 20.54
C TYR A 107 -5.56 3.76 21.41
N ILE A 108 -4.59 3.07 22.01
CA ILE A 108 -4.82 2.02 22.99
C ILE A 108 -4.06 2.38 24.26
N PRO A 109 -4.74 2.63 25.39
CA PRO A 109 -4.11 3.04 26.66
C PRO A 109 -3.03 2.06 27.11
N GLY A 110 -1.91 2.59 27.62
CA GLY A 110 -0.78 1.80 28.14
C GLY A 110 0.06 1.14 27.03
N THR A 111 -0.13 1.58 25.80
CA THR A 111 0.69 1.11 24.68
C THR A 111 1.14 2.27 23.77
N THR A 112 2.24 2.03 23.11
CA THR A 112 2.78 2.91 22.06
C THR A 112 2.81 2.14 20.74
N PRO A 113 2.13 2.60 19.68
CA PRO A 113 2.24 1.97 18.37
C PRO A 113 3.59 2.29 17.72
N VAL A 114 4.24 1.28 17.16
CA VAL A 114 5.52 1.42 16.43
C VAL A 114 5.34 0.98 14.99
N GLY A 115 6.04 1.65 14.09
CA GLY A 115 6.07 1.33 12.68
C GLY A 115 7.04 0.19 12.34
N PRO A 116 7.14 -0.17 11.05
CA PRO A 116 8.05 -1.22 10.58
C PRO A 116 9.54 -0.86 10.74
N ASP A 117 9.86 0.39 11.01
CA ASP A 117 11.20 0.87 11.34
C ASP A 117 11.53 0.78 12.83
N GLY A 118 10.63 0.24 13.64
CA GLY A 118 10.76 0.10 15.08
C GLY A 118 10.61 1.39 15.87
N LYS A 119 10.23 2.50 15.21
CA LYS A 119 10.05 3.79 15.87
C LYS A 119 8.60 4.03 16.26
N PRO A 120 8.38 4.68 17.41
CA PRO A 120 7.07 5.14 17.80
C PRO A 120 6.43 6.02 16.71
N LEU A 121 5.15 5.80 16.46
CA LEU A 121 4.38 6.66 15.57
C LEU A 121 4.03 7.99 16.26
N THR A 122 4.00 9.05 15.47
CA THR A 122 3.65 10.39 15.95
C THR A 122 2.14 10.48 16.18
N PRO A 123 1.66 10.94 17.35
CA PRO A 123 0.25 11.26 17.52
C PRO A 123 -0.21 12.31 16.51
N LYS A 124 -1.42 12.18 15.95
CA LYS A 124 -2.01 13.18 15.06
C LYS A 124 -2.22 14.53 15.76
N ASP A 125 -2.49 14.49 17.05
CA ASP A 125 -2.54 15.66 17.91
C ASP A 125 -1.60 15.40 19.11
N PRO A 126 -0.49 16.15 19.25
CA PRO A 126 0.44 15.97 20.35
C PRO A 126 -0.17 16.15 21.76
N ASN A 127 -1.29 16.88 21.85
CA ASN A 127 -1.99 17.16 23.10
C ASN A 127 -3.13 16.16 23.36
N ASP A 128 -3.51 15.38 22.35
CA ASP A 128 -4.62 14.43 22.45
C ASP A 128 -4.35 13.16 21.62
N PRO A 129 -3.60 12.20 22.16
CA PRO A 129 -3.29 10.95 21.46
C PRO A 129 -4.54 10.09 21.17
N THR A 130 -5.69 10.37 21.81
CA THR A 130 -6.94 9.64 21.54
C THR A 130 -7.45 9.85 20.12
N LYS A 131 -6.97 10.87 19.43
CA LYS A 131 -7.23 11.11 17.99
C LYS A 131 -6.47 10.14 17.07
N GLY A 132 -5.66 9.26 17.63
CA GLY A 132 -4.85 8.28 16.90
C GLY A 132 -3.52 8.83 16.43
N TYR A 133 -2.86 8.05 15.57
CA TYR A 133 -1.49 8.30 15.16
C TYR A 133 -1.39 8.48 13.64
N GLU A 134 -0.33 9.16 13.21
CA GLU A 134 0.08 9.20 11.82
C GLU A 134 0.56 7.82 11.39
N VAL A 135 0.25 7.45 10.15
CA VAL A 135 0.68 6.16 9.60
C VAL A 135 1.99 6.29 8.83
N PRO A 136 2.81 5.24 8.79
CA PRO A 136 3.97 5.19 7.91
C PRO A 136 3.56 5.34 6.44
N LYS A 137 4.48 5.77 5.60
CA LYS A 137 4.27 5.78 4.14
C LYS A 137 3.96 4.37 3.63
N VAL A 138 3.14 4.30 2.60
CA VAL A 138 2.93 3.05 1.85
C VAL A 138 4.29 2.55 1.36
N PRO A 139 4.61 1.25 1.51
CA PRO A 139 5.89 0.70 1.07
C PRO A 139 6.06 0.80 -0.45
N GLU A 140 7.31 0.71 -0.94
CA GLU A 140 7.62 0.74 -2.38
C GLU A 140 6.90 -0.37 -3.16
N ASP A 141 6.79 -1.57 -2.58
CA ASP A 141 5.86 -2.58 -3.07
C ASP A 141 4.52 -2.47 -2.32
N PRO A 142 3.52 -1.78 -2.87
CA PRO A 142 2.26 -1.54 -2.19
C PRO A 142 1.37 -2.79 -2.08
N THR A 143 1.83 -3.95 -2.53
CA THR A 143 1.16 -5.23 -2.30
C THR A 143 1.53 -5.85 -0.94
N GLN A 144 2.57 -5.33 -0.29
CA GLN A 144 3.02 -5.76 1.03
C GLN A 144 2.22 -5.07 2.13
N ASN A 145 1.91 -5.80 3.20
CA ASN A 145 1.30 -5.21 4.38
C ASN A 145 2.32 -4.42 5.20
N THR A 146 1.85 -3.34 5.84
CA THR A 146 2.61 -2.61 6.86
C THR A 146 2.09 -3.01 8.23
N THR A 147 2.89 -3.69 9.03
CA THR A 147 2.55 -4.04 10.40
C THR A 147 2.71 -2.83 11.31
N ILE A 148 1.71 -2.55 12.13
CA ILE A 148 1.76 -1.58 13.21
C ILE A 148 1.71 -2.36 14.52
N THR A 149 2.84 -2.45 15.21
CA THR A 149 2.96 -3.20 16.45
C THR A 149 2.69 -2.29 17.63
N TYR A 150 1.68 -2.60 18.43
CA TYR A 150 1.46 -1.93 19.71
C TYR A 150 2.37 -2.53 20.76
N VAL A 151 3.16 -1.71 21.41
CA VAL A 151 4.14 -2.11 22.41
C VAL A 151 3.67 -1.61 23.77
N LYS A 152 3.67 -2.46 24.81
CA LYS A 152 3.38 -2.00 26.17
C LYS A 152 4.39 -0.94 26.58
N ASP A 153 3.91 0.13 27.20
CA ASP A 153 4.79 1.19 27.69
C ASP A 153 5.86 0.62 28.64
N GLY A 154 7.12 0.96 28.39
CA GLY A 154 8.26 0.41 29.12
C GLY A 154 8.85 -0.89 28.57
N SER A 155 8.27 -1.48 27.52
CA SER A 155 8.84 -2.65 26.83
C SER A 155 9.92 -2.26 25.83
N GLN A 156 10.74 -3.25 25.45
CA GLN A 156 11.74 -3.11 24.39
C GLN A 156 11.22 -3.62 23.04
N VAL A 157 11.76 -3.06 21.96
CA VAL A 157 11.40 -3.45 20.58
C VAL A 157 12.62 -4.03 19.88
N ALA A 158 12.45 -5.20 19.27
CA ALA A 158 13.40 -5.77 18.33
C ALA A 158 12.89 -5.57 16.90
N LEU A 159 13.77 -5.14 16.01
CA LEU A 159 13.43 -4.92 14.61
C LEU A 159 13.92 -6.09 13.75
N VAL A 160 13.00 -6.71 13.01
CA VAL A 160 13.30 -7.82 12.12
C VAL A 160 13.28 -7.34 10.68
N HIS A 161 14.41 -7.45 9.98
CA HIS A 161 14.53 -7.13 8.57
C HIS A 161 14.59 -8.41 7.74
N PHE A 162 13.78 -8.47 6.69
CA PHE A 162 13.80 -9.56 5.72
C PHE A 162 14.53 -9.05 4.47
N ILE A 163 15.79 -9.50 4.30
CA ILE A 163 16.66 -9.04 3.20
C ILE A 163 17.22 -10.24 2.42
N LYS A 164 17.52 -10.02 1.14
CA LYS A 164 18.33 -10.93 0.34
C LYS A 164 19.82 -10.80 0.71
N GLU A 165 20.62 -11.70 0.19
CA GLU A 165 22.08 -11.70 0.37
C GLU A 165 22.74 -10.38 -0.12
N ASP A 166 22.17 -9.75 -1.14
CA ASP A 166 22.58 -8.45 -1.68
C ASP A 166 22.15 -7.23 -0.85
N GLY A 167 21.47 -7.46 0.28
CA GLY A 167 20.93 -6.42 1.15
C GLY A 167 19.56 -5.85 0.73
N THR A 168 19.00 -6.30 -0.39
CA THR A 168 17.69 -5.84 -0.86
C THR A 168 16.58 -6.40 0.01
N ALA A 169 15.64 -5.55 0.45
CA ALA A 169 14.47 -5.98 1.22
C ALA A 169 13.56 -6.91 0.37
N VAL A 170 13.16 -8.04 0.95
CA VAL A 170 12.19 -8.98 0.37
C VAL A 170 10.81 -8.86 1.01
N HIS A 171 10.76 -8.23 2.19
CA HIS A 171 9.53 -7.98 2.93
C HIS A 171 9.67 -6.69 3.74
N VAL A 172 8.54 -6.08 4.08
CA VAL A 172 8.50 -4.94 5.00
C VAL A 172 9.03 -5.40 6.37
N SER A 173 9.89 -4.60 6.98
CA SER A 173 10.40 -4.89 8.32
C SER A 173 9.29 -4.97 9.35
N VAL A 174 9.45 -5.83 10.34
CA VAL A 174 8.48 -6.03 11.42
C VAL A 174 9.12 -5.69 12.75
N ALA A 175 8.41 -4.94 13.59
CA ALA A 175 8.81 -4.65 14.95
C ALA A 175 8.20 -5.68 15.90
N GLU A 176 9.03 -6.38 16.64
CA GLU A 176 8.63 -7.32 17.68
C GLU A 176 8.89 -6.72 19.06
N ALA A 177 7.96 -6.89 19.97
CA ALA A 177 8.04 -6.32 21.31
C ALA A 177 8.16 -7.40 22.39
N GLY A 178 8.96 -7.14 23.40
CA GLY A 178 9.15 -8.01 24.56
C GLY A 178 9.25 -7.25 25.87
N ASP A 179 8.83 -7.88 26.95
CA ASP A 179 8.96 -7.32 28.29
C ASP A 179 10.44 -7.29 28.73
N THR A 180 10.87 -6.17 29.28
CA THR A 180 12.23 -6.03 29.80
C THR A 180 12.49 -7.07 30.90
N GLY A 181 13.57 -7.86 30.76
CA GLY A 181 14.01 -8.82 31.76
C GLY A 181 13.31 -10.19 31.74
N LYS A 182 12.52 -10.49 30.71
CA LYS A 182 12.01 -11.85 30.46
C LYS A 182 12.73 -12.43 29.23
N ALA A 183 13.27 -13.62 29.41
CA ALA A 183 13.83 -14.44 28.33
C ALA A 183 12.76 -15.37 27.75
#